data_a5a2af455fe01f152c7da7ae0a3b5a0f
#
_entry.id   a5a2af455fe01f152c7da7ae0a3b5a0f
#
_cell.length_a   1.000
_cell.length_b   1.000
_cell.length_c   1.000
_cell.angle_alpha   90.00
_cell.angle_beta   90.00
_cell.angle_gamma   90.00
#
_symmetry.space_group_name_H-M   'P 1'
#
loop_
_entity.id
_entity.type
_entity.pdbx_description
1 polymer ?
#
loop_
_entity_poly.entity_id
_entity_poly.type
_entity_poly.pdbx_seq_one_letter_code
_entity_poly.pdbx_strand_id
1 'polypeptide(L)'
;MSRLGDYFAFLGLPRRLKVDMPLLEQRFRELSRQYHPDYFYNASQKERLESLERSSFLNDAYRTLRNPVTRIEYLLQIEHLPVTRPGEGSPKVPASLLQEVFALNEELDEIRE
;
A
#
# COMPACT_ATOMS: atom_id res chain seq x y z
N MET A 1 -11.38 -0.99 -9.56
CA MET A 1 -9.95 -1.28 -9.41
C MET A 1 -9.12 -0.51 -10.42
N SER A 2 -7.98 0.00 -10.01
CA SER A 2 -7.07 0.66 -10.93
C SER A 2 -6.48 -0.35 -11.92
N ARG A 3 -6.22 0.08 -13.15
CA ARG A 3 -5.54 -0.75 -14.15
C ARG A 3 -4.10 -1.09 -13.74
N LEU A 4 -3.55 -0.36 -12.77
CA LEU A 4 -2.21 -0.62 -12.23
C LEU A 4 -2.22 -1.70 -11.14
N GLY A 5 -3.38 -2.25 -10.82
CA GLY A 5 -3.53 -3.24 -9.78
C GLY A 5 -3.61 -2.62 -8.39
N ASP A 6 -3.38 -3.44 -7.36
CA ASP A 6 -3.34 -2.92 -6.00
C ASP A 6 -1.94 -2.41 -5.65
N TYR A 7 -1.84 -1.69 -4.53
CA TYR A 7 -0.59 -1.10 -4.09
C TYR A 7 0.49 -2.14 -3.79
N PHE A 8 0.09 -3.28 -3.22
CA PHE A 8 1.05 -4.34 -2.92
C PHE A 8 1.65 -4.90 -4.21
N ALA A 9 0.79 -5.21 -5.19
CA ALA A 9 1.24 -5.75 -6.47
C ALA A 9 2.14 -4.76 -7.22
N PHE A 10 1.77 -3.49 -7.21
CA PHE A 10 2.55 -2.45 -7.89
C PHE A 10 3.95 -2.34 -7.31
N LEU A 11 4.08 -2.47 -6.00
CA LEU A 11 5.38 -2.40 -5.31
C LEU A 11 6.07 -3.76 -5.23
N GLY A 12 5.47 -4.82 -5.78
CA GLY A 12 6.05 -6.15 -5.75
C GLY A 12 6.11 -6.75 -4.36
N LEU A 13 5.14 -6.43 -3.52
CA LEU A 13 5.08 -6.90 -2.14
C LEU A 13 3.93 -7.90 -1.96
N PRO A 14 4.07 -8.86 -1.03
CA PRO A 14 2.96 -9.73 -0.65
C PRO A 14 1.81 -8.91 -0.06
N ARG A 15 0.58 -9.34 -0.33
CA ARG A 15 -0.61 -8.70 0.21
C ARG A 15 -0.80 -9.15 1.66
N ARG A 16 -0.19 -8.41 2.59
CA ARG A 16 -0.21 -8.71 4.01
C ARG A 16 -0.25 -7.45 4.84
N LEU A 17 -0.76 -7.55 6.08
CA LEU A 17 -0.71 -6.43 7.02
C LEU A 17 0.70 -6.12 7.46
N LYS A 18 1.52 -7.15 7.63
CA LYS A 18 2.92 -6.95 7.98
C LYS A 18 3.74 -6.80 6.71
N VAL A 19 4.33 -5.63 6.56
CA VAL A 19 5.14 -5.28 5.39
C VAL A 19 6.59 -5.09 5.83
N ASP A 20 7.51 -5.65 5.04
CA ASP A 20 8.95 -5.44 5.23
C ASP A 20 9.26 -3.99 4.85
N MET A 21 9.47 -3.14 5.85
CA MET A 21 9.70 -1.71 5.62
C MET A 21 10.94 -1.42 4.78
N PRO A 22 12.09 -2.04 5.03
CA PRO A 22 13.25 -1.84 4.17
C PRO A 22 12.96 -2.22 2.70
N LEU A 23 12.23 -3.31 2.48
CA LEU A 23 11.86 -3.71 1.13
C LEU A 23 10.90 -2.72 0.48
N LEU A 24 9.92 -2.22 1.24
CA LEU A 24 9.00 -1.20 0.75
C LEU A 24 9.76 0.04 0.29
N GLU A 25 10.70 0.52 1.09
CA GLU A 25 11.50 1.69 0.74
C GLU A 25 12.39 1.44 -0.47
N GLN A 26 12.97 0.25 -0.56
CA GLN A 26 13.80 -0.13 -1.70
C GLN A 26 12.97 -0.11 -2.99
N ARG A 27 11.79 -0.74 -2.97
CA ARG A 27 10.90 -0.78 -4.12
C ARG A 27 10.43 0.60 -4.51
N PHE A 28 10.10 1.42 -3.50
CA PHE A 28 9.69 2.80 -3.77
C PHE A 28 10.79 3.58 -4.50
N ARG A 29 12.03 3.46 -4.05
CA ARG A 29 13.14 4.16 -4.68
C ARG A 29 13.38 3.68 -6.11
N GLU A 30 13.32 2.36 -6.33
CA GLU A 30 13.50 1.78 -7.65
C GLU A 30 12.44 2.27 -8.64
N LEU A 31 11.18 2.20 -8.23
CA LEU A 31 10.08 2.61 -9.09
C LEU A 31 10.03 4.12 -9.27
N SER A 32 10.41 4.88 -8.24
CA SER A 32 10.48 6.32 -8.33
C SER A 32 11.48 6.75 -9.41
N ARG A 33 12.61 6.09 -9.52
CA ARG A 33 13.58 6.36 -10.58
C ARG A 33 13.03 5.97 -11.95
N GLN A 34 12.32 4.85 -12.01
CA GLN A 34 11.80 4.32 -13.27
C GLN A 34 10.70 5.20 -13.85
N TYR A 35 9.84 5.75 -13.01
CA TYR A 35 8.66 6.50 -13.46
C TYR A 35 8.73 7.99 -13.23
N HIS A 36 9.87 8.52 -12.80
CA HIS A 36 9.97 9.96 -12.51
C HIS A 36 9.72 10.78 -13.76
N PRO A 37 8.87 11.82 -13.69
CA PRO A 37 8.52 12.62 -14.86
C PRO A 37 9.71 13.24 -15.58
N ASP A 38 10.79 13.54 -14.88
CA ASP A 38 11.98 14.13 -15.47
C ASP A 38 12.61 13.25 -16.56
N TYR A 39 12.46 11.92 -16.43
CA TYR A 39 12.98 10.99 -17.42
C TYR A 39 12.14 10.95 -18.69
N PHE A 40 10.94 11.52 -18.65
CA PHE A 40 10.02 11.51 -19.77
C PHE A 40 9.86 12.89 -20.38
N TYR A 41 10.80 13.78 -20.09
CA TYR A 41 10.77 15.16 -20.58
C TYR A 41 10.63 15.24 -22.10
N ASN A 42 11.36 14.40 -22.84
CA ASN A 42 11.33 14.37 -24.30
C ASN A 42 10.43 13.27 -24.87
N ALA A 43 9.66 12.61 -24.03
CA ALA A 43 8.77 11.55 -24.45
C ALA A 43 7.48 12.11 -25.06
N SER A 44 6.67 11.24 -25.66
CA SER A 44 5.37 11.62 -26.20
C SER A 44 4.45 12.10 -25.09
N GLN A 45 3.40 12.84 -25.46
CA GLN A 45 2.42 13.31 -24.49
C GLN A 45 1.79 12.14 -23.73
N LYS A 46 1.49 11.05 -24.43
CA LYS A 46 0.94 9.85 -23.82
C LYS A 46 1.87 9.26 -22.78
N GLU A 47 3.15 9.14 -23.12
CA GLU A 47 4.14 8.58 -22.19
C GLU A 47 4.35 9.47 -20.97
N ARG A 48 4.32 10.78 -21.15
CA ARG A 48 4.43 11.73 -20.05
C ARG A 48 3.25 11.62 -19.10
N LEU A 49 2.03 11.47 -19.65
CA LEU A 49 0.84 11.29 -18.83
C LEU A 49 0.87 9.98 -18.06
N GLU A 50 1.33 8.90 -18.70
CA GLU A 50 1.49 7.61 -18.03
C GLU A 50 2.52 7.67 -16.92
N SER A 51 3.62 8.39 -17.14
CA SER A 51 4.64 8.60 -16.13
C SER A 51 4.08 9.32 -14.91
N LEU A 52 3.30 10.37 -15.13
CA LEU A 52 2.67 11.11 -14.04
C LEU A 52 1.67 10.24 -13.28
N GLU A 53 0.87 9.45 -14.00
CA GLU A 53 -0.10 8.56 -13.39
C GLU A 53 0.57 7.52 -12.51
N ARG A 54 1.62 6.87 -13.01
CA ARG A 54 2.34 5.86 -12.27
C ARG A 54 3.10 6.45 -11.09
N SER A 55 3.68 7.63 -11.27
CA SER A 55 4.39 8.33 -10.20
C SER A 55 3.44 8.73 -9.07
N SER A 56 2.26 9.23 -9.43
CA SER A 56 1.23 9.58 -8.46
C SER A 56 0.73 8.33 -7.71
N PHE A 57 0.47 7.26 -8.44
CA PHE A 57 0.03 6.00 -7.87
C PHE A 57 1.10 5.44 -6.92
N LEU A 58 2.36 5.52 -7.31
CA LEU A 58 3.47 5.07 -6.48
C LEU A 58 3.55 5.84 -5.16
N ASN A 59 3.39 7.15 -5.21
CA ASN A 59 3.41 7.99 -4.01
C ASN A 59 2.24 7.64 -3.08
N ASP A 60 1.06 7.44 -3.64
CA ASP A 60 -0.13 7.05 -2.86
C ASP A 60 0.07 5.67 -2.23
N ALA A 61 0.61 4.72 -3.01
CA ALA A 61 0.88 3.38 -2.51
C ALA A 61 1.88 3.40 -1.37
N TYR A 62 2.97 4.14 -1.53
CA TYR A 62 4.00 4.25 -0.48
C TYR A 62 3.43 4.83 0.81
N ARG A 63 2.69 5.95 0.71
CA ARG A 63 2.11 6.58 1.88
C ARG A 63 1.11 5.68 2.58
N THR A 64 0.31 4.96 1.80
CA THR A 64 -0.71 4.06 2.36
C THR A 64 -0.07 2.87 3.07
N LEU A 65 0.91 2.23 2.44
CA LEU A 65 1.51 1.03 2.98
C LEU A 65 2.54 1.31 4.07
N ARG A 66 3.11 2.51 4.09
CA ARG A 66 4.08 2.91 5.11
C ARG A 66 3.45 3.04 6.49
N ASN A 67 2.22 3.51 6.56
CA ASN A 67 1.51 3.74 7.82
C ASN A 67 0.66 2.51 8.16
N PRO A 68 0.85 1.91 9.36
CA PRO A 68 0.10 0.71 9.73
C PRO A 68 -1.42 0.88 9.70
N VAL A 69 -1.92 2.05 10.10
CA VAL A 69 -3.37 2.30 10.15
C VAL A 69 -3.96 2.34 8.75
N THR A 70 -3.37 3.14 7.86
CA THR A 70 -3.86 3.24 6.48
C THR A 70 -3.65 1.93 5.73
N ARG A 71 -2.61 1.17 6.07
CA ARG A 71 -2.36 -0.14 5.49
C ARG A 71 -3.49 -1.11 5.85
N ILE A 72 -3.91 -1.12 7.11
CA ILE A 72 -5.02 -1.96 7.56
C ILE A 72 -6.29 -1.59 6.81
N GLU A 73 -6.63 -0.31 6.78
CA GLU A 73 -7.83 0.17 6.10
C GLU A 73 -7.83 -0.21 4.63
N TYR A 74 -6.69 -0.03 3.97
CA TYR A 74 -6.56 -0.35 2.55
C TYR A 74 -6.73 -1.86 2.31
N LEU A 75 -6.08 -2.69 3.13
CA LEU A 75 -6.16 -4.14 2.97
C LEU A 75 -7.60 -4.63 3.15
N LEU A 76 -8.32 -4.11 4.13
CA LEU A 76 -9.72 -4.45 4.33
C LEU A 76 -10.55 -4.06 3.11
N GLN A 77 -10.25 -2.91 2.53
CA GLN A 77 -10.96 -2.42 1.35
C GLN A 77 -10.76 -3.34 0.14
N ILE A 78 -9.51 -3.75 -0.15
CA ILE A 78 -9.23 -4.60 -1.32
C ILE A 78 -9.68 -6.04 -1.11
N GLU A 79 -9.82 -6.48 0.13
CA GLU A 79 -10.38 -7.80 0.44
C GLU A 79 -11.91 -7.76 0.49
N HIS A 80 -12.51 -6.62 0.20
CA HIS A 80 -13.96 -6.41 0.25
C HIS A 80 -14.57 -6.66 1.63
N LEU A 81 -13.77 -6.45 2.68
CA LEU A 81 -14.26 -6.56 4.05
C LEU A 81 -14.72 -5.20 4.53
N PRO A 82 -15.87 -5.12 5.21
CA PRO A 82 -16.33 -3.83 5.71
C PRO A 82 -15.42 -3.32 6.82
N VAL A 83 -15.16 -2.02 6.79
CA VAL A 83 -14.47 -1.35 7.89
C VAL A 83 -15.52 -1.09 8.96
N THR A 84 -15.48 -1.86 10.06
CA THR A 84 -16.45 -1.71 11.13
C THR A 84 -16.01 -0.67 12.12
N ARG A 85 -16.98 0.13 12.57
CA ARG A 85 -16.77 1.08 13.65
C ARG A 85 -16.93 0.36 14.97
N PRO A 86 -16.27 0.84 16.04
CA PRO A 86 -16.49 0.27 17.37
C PRO A 86 -17.97 0.28 17.73
N GLY A 87 -18.48 -0.86 18.19
CA GLY A 87 -19.88 -1.01 18.57
C GLY A 87 -20.80 -1.56 17.49
N GLU A 88 -20.36 -1.65 16.27
CA GLU A 88 -21.12 -2.29 15.19
C GLU A 88 -20.76 -3.78 15.14
N GLY A 89 -21.67 -4.60 14.66
CA GLY A 89 -21.44 -6.03 14.56
C GLY A 89 -20.16 -6.36 13.80
N SER A 90 -19.38 -7.28 14.35
CA SER A 90 -18.10 -7.65 13.74
C SER A 90 -18.34 -8.51 12.51
N PRO A 91 -17.77 -8.16 11.34
CA PRO A 91 -17.77 -9.07 10.20
C PRO A 91 -16.89 -10.27 10.53
N LYS A 92 -17.14 -11.36 9.83
CA LYS A 92 -16.26 -12.52 9.96
C LYS A 92 -14.92 -12.21 9.32
N VAL A 93 -13.91 -12.10 10.13
CA VAL A 93 -12.55 -11.84 9.67
C VAL A 93 -11.82 -13.18 9.61
N PRO A 94 -11.12 -13.48 8.48
CA PRO A 94 -10.35 -14.72 8.42
C PRO A 94 -9.33 -14.82 9.55
N ALA A 95 -9.11 -16.03 10.06
CA ALA A 95 -8.18 -16.25 11.18
C ALA A 95 -6.78 -15.77 10.85
N SER A 96 -6.33 -15.96 9.59
CA SER A 96 -5.02 -15.51 9.17
C SER A 96 -4.88 -13.99 9.27
N LEU A 97 -5.94 -13.25 8.94
CA LEU A 97 -5.93 -11.81 9.04
C LEU A 97 -5.93 -11.36 10.50
N LEU A 98 -6.65 -12.05 11.37
CA LEU A 98 -6.63 -11.77 12.81
C LEU A 98 -5.23 -11.90 13.39
N GLN A 99 -4.50 -12.95 12.98
CA GLN A 99 -3.13 -13.15 13.44
C GLN A 99 -2.23 -12.00 13.02
N GLU A 100 -2.40 -11.52 11.79
CA GLU A 100 -1.64 -10.37 11.29
C GLU A 100 -1.99 -9.09 12.05
N VAL A 101 -3.24 -8.92 12.42
CA VAL A 101 -3.66 -7.76 13.22
C VAL A 101 -3.00 -7.77 14.59
N PHE A 102 -2.94 -8.92 15.25
CA PHE A 102 -2.25 -9.03 16.52
C PHE A 102 -0.76 -8.72 16.41
N ALA A 103 -0.11 -9.26 15.38
CA ALA A 103 1.30 -8.95 15.13
C ALA A 103 1.53 -7.47 14.90
N LEU A 104 0.60 -6.85 14.17
CA LEU A 104 0.68 -5.42 13.87
C LEU A 104 0.48 -4.57 15.13
N ASN A 105 -0.41 -4.99 16.03
CA ASN A 105 -0.61 -4.29 17.29
C ASN A 105 0.67 -4.30 18.14
N GLU A 106 1.39 -5.41 18.16
CA GLU A 106 2.68 -5.46 18.84
C GLU A 106 3.68 -4.47 18.22
N GLU A 107 3.71 -4.40 16.90
CA GLU A 107 4.55 -3.46 16.17
C GLU A 107 4.19 -2.01 16.53
N LEU A 108 2.90 -1.70 16.63
CA LEU A 108 2.44 -0.37 17.01
C LEU A 108 2.83 -0.01 18.44
N ASP A 109 2.76 -0.96 19.35
CA ASP A 109 3.17 -0.75 20.74
C ASP A 109 4.66 -0.42 20.83
N GLU A 110 5.49 -1.08 20.02
CA GLU A 110 6.92 -0.77 19.96
C GLU A 110 7.19 0.65 19.45
N ILE A 111 6.39 1.12 18.51
CA ILE A 111 6.55 2.45 17.93
C ILE A 111 6.13 3.55 18.91
N ARG A 112 5.27 3.26 19.85
CA ARG A 112 4.74 4.24 20.79
C ARG A 112 5.69 4.68 21.89
N GLU A 113 6.81 4.07 22.02
CA GLU A 113 7.78 4.46 23.05
C GLU A 113 8.36 5.85 22.86
#